data_7538a1ae4771cc8ab5df9a6d1d897847
#
_entry.id   7538a1ae4771cc8ab5df9a6d1d897847
#
_cell.length_a   1.000
_cell.length_b   1.000
_cell.length_c   1.000
_cell.angle_alpha   90.00
_cell.angle_beta   90.00
_cell.angle_gamma   90.00
#
_symmetry.space_group_name_H-M   'P 1'
#
loop_
_entity.id
_entity.type
_entity.pdbx_description
1 polymer ?
#
loop_
_entity_poly.entity_id
_entity_poly.type
_entity_poly.pdbx_seq_one_letter_code
_entity_poly.pdbx_strand_id
1 'polypeptide(L)'
;PTVVSPNPENAEALTLAIKLAKEIDADIVMASDPDADRVGMACKDSKGEWVLINGNQTCLIFLYYIIKNRIAMGKMKGNEFIVKTIVTTELIKKVADKNHIKMLDCYTGFKWIAREIRLREGQEQYIGGGEESYGFLAEDFVRDKDAVSACSLLAEICAWAKDQGKTLYDVLMEIYVEYGFSLEVTVNVVKPGKTGADEIKAMMDNFRACPPK
;
A
#
# COMPACT_ATOMS: atom_id res chain seq x y z
N PRO A 1 4.94 14.93 -22.78
CA PRO A 1 4.44 14.22 -21.60
C PRO A 1 3.08 13.63 -21.92
N THR A 2 2.84 12.39 -21.48
CA THR A 2 1.60 11.65 -21.73
C THR A 2 0.57 11.87 -20.61
N VAL A 3 1.02 12.41 -19.47
CA VAL A 3 0.19 12.74 -18.30
C VAL A 3 0.66 14.05 -17.67
N VAL A 4 -0.22 14.75 -16.98
CA VAL A 4 0.09 16.01 -16.29
C VAL A 4 0.94 15.74 -15.05
N SER A 5 0.62 14.69 -14.30
CA SER A 5 1.35 14.26 -13.10
C SER A 5 1.60 12.76 -13.16
N PRO A 6 2.86 12.31 -13.22
CA PRO A 6 3.22 10.88 -13.25
C PRO A 6 3.17 10.27 -11.84
N ASN A 7 2.03 10.42 -11.16
CA ASN A 7 1.78 9.86 -9.83
C ASN A 7 0.83 8.67 -9.97
N PRO A 8 1.22 7.46 -9.55
CA PRO A 8 0.39 6.25 -9.66
C PRO A 8 -0.89 6.29 -8.81
N GLU A 9 -1.06 7.26 -7.93
CA GLU A 9 -2.32 7.53 -7.22
C GLU A 9 -3.40 8.10 -8.14
N ASN A 10 -3.01 8.74 -9.25
CA ASN A 10 -3.92 9.40 -10.16
C ASN A 10 -4.41 8.41 -11.23
N ALA A 11 -5.73 8.23 -11.33
CA ALA A 11 -6.34 7.37 -12.35
C ALA A 11 -5.92 7.75 -13.77
N GLU A 12 -5.74 9.05 -14.05
CA GLU A 12 -5.28 9.57 -15.34
C GLU A 12 -3.90 8.99 -15.71
N ALA A 13 -2.99 8.84 -14.75
CA ALA A 13 -1.65 8.32 -14.97
C ALA A 13 -1.64 6.87 -15.49
N LEU A 14 -2.66 6.08 -15.15
CA LEU A 14 -2.78 4.67 -15.56
C LEU A 14 -3.61 4.46 -16.83
N THR A 15 -4.22 5.51 -17.40
CA THR A 15 -5.17 5.39 -18.51
C THR A 15 -4.57 4.68 -19.73
N LEU A 16 -3.36 5.05 -20.15
CA LEU A 16 -2.71 4.44 -21.31
C LEU A 16 -2.28 2.99 -21.04
N ALA A 17 -1.82 2.70 -19.82
CA ALA A 17 -1.43 1.36 -19.42
C ALA A 17 -2.65 0.43 -19.37
N ILE A 18 -3.78 0.90 -18.83
CA ILE A 18 -5.05 0.14 -18.81
C ILE A 18 -5.58 -0.09 -20.23
N LYS A 19 -5.45 0.90 -21.12
CA LYS A 19 -5.83 0.71 -22.53
C LYS A 19 -5.00 -0.41 -23.18
N LEU A 20 -3.69 -0.38 -23.03
CA LEU A 20 -2.81 -1.44 -23.53
C LEU A 20 -3.12 -2.79 -22.88
N ALA A 21 -3.36 -2.82 -21.58
CA ALA A 21 -3.71 -4.03 -20.85
C ALA A 21 -4.99 -4.70 -21.39
N LYS A 22 -5.99 -3.90 -21.81
CA LYS A 22 -7.20 -4.39 -22.48
C LYS A 22 -6.89 -5.00 -23.85
N GLU A 23 -5.98 -4.39 -24.60
CA GLU A 23 -5.62 -4.86 -25.96
C GLU A 23 -4.85 -6.20 -25.92
N ILE A 24 -4.01 -6.42 -24.91
CA ILE A 24 -3.17 -7.63 -24.80
C ILE A 24 -3.71 -8.66 -23.80
N ASP A 25 -4.91 -8.42 -23.25
CA ASP A 25 -5.54 -9.23 -22.20
C ASP A 25 -4.64 -9.48 -20.99
N ALA A 26 -4.00 -8.42 -20.48
CA ALA A 26 -3.15 -8.50 -19.31
C ALA A 26 -3.95 -8.83 -18.03
N ASP A 27 -3.30 -9.43 -17.06
CA ASP A 27 -3.88 -9.75 -15.74
C ASP A 27 -3.81 -8.57 -14.77
N ILE A 28 -2.77 -7.74 -14.91
CA ILE A 28 -2.48 -6.63 -14.00
C ILE A 28 -1.82 -5.46 -14.75
N VAL A 29 -2.04 -4.26 -14.25
CA VAL A 29 -1.27 -3.06 -14.59
C VAL A 29 -0.50 -2.62 -13.35
N MET A 30 0.79 -2.36 -13.50
CA MET A 30 1.66 -1.82 -12.47
C MET A 30 2.33 -0.54 -12.97
N ALA A 31 2.47 0.45 -12.10
CA ALA A 31 3.17 1.69 -12.41
C ALA A 31 3.94 2.18 -11.20
N SER A 32 5.20 2.59 -11.42
CA SER A 32 5.98 3.35 -10.43
C SER A 32 5.91 4.84 -10.73
N ASP A 33 6.22 5.64 -9.72
CA ASP A 33 6.51 7.06 -9.89
C ASP A 33 7.95 7.29 -10.40
N PRO A 34 8.33 8.54 -10.74
CA PRO A 34 9.62 8.80 -11.39
C PRO A 34 10.86 8.49 -10.56
N ASP A 35 10.78 8.56 -9.23
CA ASP A 35 11.86 8.22 -8.31
C ASP A 35 11.80 6.78 -7.80
N ALA A 36 10.82 5.99 -8.33
CA ALA A 36 10.68 4.55 -8.11
C ALA A 36 10.57 4.15 -6.64
N ASP A 37 9.83 4.92 -5.85
CA ASP A 37 9.58 4.62 -4.45
C ASP A 37 8.10 4.26 -4.14
N ARG A 38 7.18 4.47 -5.08
CA ARG A 38 5.76 4.13 -4.98
C ARG A 38 5.31 3.23 -6.12
N VAL A 39 4.36 2.33 -5.82
CA VAL A 39 3.77 1.43 -6.80
C VAL A 39 2.25 1.53 -6.78
N GLY A 40 1.66 1.91 -7.90
CA GLY A 40 0.22 1.82 -8.13
C GLY A 40 -0.14 0.62 -8.98
N MET A 41 -1.36 0.12 -8.82
CA MET A 41 -1.85 -1.01 -9.59
C MET A 41 -3.31 -0.88 -10.00
N ALA A 42 -3.65 -1.56 -11.09
CA ALA A 42 -5.02 -1.85 -11.46
C ALA A 42 -5.14 -3.33 -11.83
N CYS A 43 -6.28 -3.93 -11.52
CA CYS A 43 -6.62 -5.32 -11.85
C CYS A 43 -8.08 -5.42 -12.29
N LYS A 44 -8.49 -6.59 -12.78
CA LYS A 44 -9.88 -6.85 -13.13
C LYS A 44 -10.68 -7.19 -11.88
N ASP A 45 -11.87 -6.61 -11.74
CA ASP A 45 -12.86 -7.00 -10.73
C ASP A 45 -13.60 -8.29 -11.14
N SER A 46 -14.56 -8.72 -10.32
CA SER A 46 -15.38 -9.92 -10.57
C SER A 46 -16.26 -9.86 -11.82
N LYS A 47 -16.39 -8.67 -12.44
CA LYS A 47 -17.13 -8.47 -13.71
C LYS A 47 -16.18 -8.33 -14.90
N GLY A 48 -14.87 -8.38 -14.68
CA GLY A 48 -13.83 -8.17 -15.69
C GLY A 48 -13.53 -6.70 -15.97
N GLU A 49 -14.06 -5.77 -15.18
CA GLU A 49 -13.79 -4.34 -15.31
C GLU A 49 -12.50 -3.95 -14.60
N TRP A 50 -11.72 -3.08 -15.22
CA TRP A 50 -10.48 -2.59 -14.63
C TRP A 50 -10.75 -1.61 -13.49
N VAL A 51 -10.25 -1.93 -12.32
CA VAL A 51 -10.34 -1.11 -11.11
C VAL A 51 -8.97 -0.79 -10.57
N LEU A 52 -8.81 0.44 -10.09
CA LEU A 52 -7.59 0.86 -9.38
C LEU A 52 -7.68 0.38 -7.93
N ILE A 53 -6.59 -0.16 -7.44
CA ILE A 53 -6.43 -0.53 -6.04
C ILE A 53 -5.66 0.59 -5.36
N ASN A 54 -6.24 1.20 -4.32
CA ASN A 54 -5.60 2.31 -3.62
C ASN A 54 -4.43 1.85 -2.73
N GLY A 55 -3.61 2.80 -2.24
CA GLY A 55 -2.41 2.47 -1.47
C GLY A 55 -2.69 1.73 -0.16
N ASN A 56 -3.81 1.99 0.51
CA ASN A 56 -4.24 1.23 1.68
C ASN A 56 -4.49 -0.24 1.33
N GLN A 57 -5.22 -0.47 0.25
CA GLN A 57 -5.55 -1.82 -0.24
C GLN A 57 -4.30 -2.54 -0.74
N THR A 58 -3.41 -1.84 -1.43
CA THR A 58 -2.13 -2.38 -1.92
C THR A 58 -1.25 -2.83 -0.75
N CYS A 59 -1.05 -1.98 0.25
CA CYS A 59 -0.28 -2.31 1.45
C CYS A 59 -0.89 -3.50 2.20
N LEU A 60 -2.21 -3.55 2.30
CA LEU A 60 -2.94 -4.65 2.93
C LEU A 60 -2.72 -5.97 2.19
N ILE A 61 -2.83 -6.00 0.86
CA ILE A 61 -2.60 -7.20 0.04
C ILE A 61 -1.17 -7.69 0.20
N PHE A 62 -0.18 -6.81 0.15
CA PHE A 62 1.22 -7.16 0.35
C PHE A 62 1.47 -7.83 1.71
N LEU A 63 1.03 -7.20 2.78
CA LEU A 63 1.24 -7.71 4.14
C LEU A 63 0.46 -9.02 4.38
N TYR A 64 -0.76 -9.10 3.89
CA TYR A 64 -1.53 -10.34 3.94
C TYR A 64 -0.80 -11.50 3.26
N TYR A 65 -0.33 -11.29 2.03
CA TYR A 65 0.42 -12.29 1.28
C TYR A 65 1.70 -12.71 1.99
N ILE A 66 2.53 -11.76 2.41
CA ILE A 66 3.79 -12.03 3.11
C ILE A 66 3.54 -12.87 4.37
N ILE A 67 2.58 -12.47 5.19
CA ILE A 67 2.26 -13.18 6.45
C ILE A 67 1.77 -14.60 6.14
N LYS A 68 0.76 -14.76 5.27
CA LYS A 68 0.16 -16.06 4.95
C LYS A 68 1.17 -17.03 4.37
N ASN A 69 2.00 -16.58 3.44
CA ASN A 69 2.99 -17.46 2.80
C ASN A 69 4.16 -17.79 3.73
N ARG A 70 4.62 -16.87 4.57
CA ARG A 70 5.64 -17.20 5.60
C ARG A 70 5.13 -18.23 6.58
N ILE A 71 3.88 -18.14 7.02
CA ILE A 71 3.23 -19.15 7.87
C ILE A 71 3.15 -20.50 7.14
N ALA A 72 2.64 -20.52 5.91
CA ALA A 72 2.49 -21.74 5.12
C ALA A 72 3.84 -22.45 4.83
N MET A 73 4.91 -21.68 4.67
CA MET A 73 6.27 -22.19 4.44
C MET A 73 7.01 -22.55 5.73
N GLY A 74 6.42 -22.37 6.91
CA GLY A 74 7.11 -22.57 8.20
C GLY A 74 8.28 -21.62 8.45
N LYS A 75 8.27 -20.43 7.84
CA LYS A 75 9.36 -19.43 7.93
C LYS A 75 9.18 -18.44 9.08
N MET A 76 8.18 -18.62 9.91
CA MET A 76 7.95 -17.77 11.08
C MET A 76 8.83 -18.20 12.25
N LYS A 77 9.52 -17.24 12.86
CA LYS A 77 10.41 -17.46 14.04
C LYS A 77 9.77 -16.98 15.35
N GLY A 78 8.65 -16.25 15.27
CA GLY A 78 7.93 -15.69 16.42
C GLY A 78 8.43 -14.33 16.88
N ASN A 79 9.34 -13.69 16.14
CA ASN A 79 9.86 -12.36 16.42
C ASN A 79 9.68 -11.39 15.24
N GLU A 80 8.79 -11.74 14.30
CA GLU A 80 8.47 -10.90 13.15
C GLU A 80 7.65 -9.70 13.56
N PHE A 81 7.88 -8.57 12.87
CA PHE A 81 7.06 -7.39 12.99
C PHE A 81 6.82 -6.71 11.64
N ILE A 82 5.72 -5.99 11.58
CA ILE A 82 5.34 -5.10 10.49
C ILE A 82 5.16 -3.68 10.98
N VAL A 83 5.27 -2.70 10.08
CA VAL A 83 5.10 -1.29 10.41
C VAL A 83 4.17 -0.62 9.41
N LYS A 84 3.25 0.21 9.89
CA LYS A 84 2.44 1.10 9.05
C LYS A 84 2.42 2.51 9.61
N THR A 85 2.04 3.49 8.78
CA THR A 85 1.75 4.83 9.30
C THR A 85 0.39 4.89 9.98
N ILE A 86 0.21 5.83 10.91
CA ILE A 86 -1.05 6.02 11.66
C ILE A 86 -2.26 6.30 10.78
N VAL A 87 -2.05 6.78 9.55
CA VAL A 87 -3.11 7.09 8.57
C VAL A 87 -3.37 5.95 7.60
N THR A 88 -2.55 4.89 7.64
CA THR A 88 -2.77 3.67 6.85
C THR A 88 -3.83 2.79 7.53
N THR A 89 -4.59 2.04 6.73
CA THR A 89 -5.76 1.27 7.17
C THR A 89 -5.55 0.43 8.43
N GLU A 90 -6.50 0.50 9.36
CA GLU A 90 -6.55 -0.34 10.57
C GLU A 90 -6.84 -1.82 10.27
N LEU A 91 -7.22 -2.15 9.04
CA LEU A 91 -7.43 -3.54 8.67
C LEU A 91 -6.14 -4.37 8.73
N ILE A 92 -4.99 -3.72 8.49
CA ILE A 92 -3.66 -4.33 8.67
C ILE A 92 -3.46 -4.82 10.12
N LYS A 93 -3.94 -4.04 11.10
CA LYS A 93 -3.87 -4.46 12.51
C LYS A 93 -4.68 -5.74 12.76
N LYS A 94 -5.87 -5.84 12.20
CA LYS A 94 -6.70 -7.06 12.34
C LYS A 94 -6.03 -8.28 11.72
N VAL A 95 -5.36 -8.10 10.56
CA VAL A 95 -4.58 -9.18 9.94
C VAL A 95 -3.41 -9.58 10.83
N ALA A 96 -2.66 -8.62 11.37
CA ALA A 96 -1.53 -8.88 12.27
C ALA A 96 -1.97 -9.60 13.56
N ASP A 97 -3.00 -9.08 14.23
CA ASP A 97 -3.51 -9.64 15.49
C ASP A 97 -3.97 -11.10 15.31
N LYS A 98 -4.74 -11.39 14.25
CA LYS A 98 -5.24 -12.76 13.97
C LYS A 98 -4.12 -13.75 13.66
N ASN A 99 -2.99 -13.28 13.14
CA ASN A 99 -1.84 -14.10 12.82
C ASN A 99 -0.71 -14.00 13.85
N HIS A 100 -0.95 -13.35 14.99
CA HIS A 100 0.00 -13.16 16.10
C HIS A 100 1.30 -12.44 15.68
N ILE A 101 1.20 -11.49 14.74
CA ILE A 101 2.32 -10.69 14.26
C ILE A 101 2.32 -9.35 15.02
N LYS A 102 3.48 -8.96 15.52
CA LYS A 102 3.67 -7.64 16.09
C LYS A 102 3.51 -6.57 15.03
N MET A 103 2.60 -5.62 15.26
CA MET A 103 2.42 -4.45 14.41
C MET A 103 2.79 -3.16 15.16
N LEU A 104 3.44 -2.26 14.47
CA LEU A 104 3.82 -0.95 14.99
C LEU A 104 3.21 0.15 14.13
N ASP A 105 2.66 1.16 14.78
CA ASP A 105 2.26 2.41 14.17
C ASP A 105 3.37 3.45 14.30
N CYS A 106 3.59 4.23 13.25
CA CYS A 106 4.50 5.36 13.26
C CYS A 106 3.88 6.59 12.60
N TYR A 107 4.54 7.74 12.70
CA TYR A 107 4.12 8.94 11.98
C TYR A 107 4.26 8.77 10.47
N THR A 108 3.53 9.58 9.70
CA THR A 108 3.63 9.66 8.24
C THR A 108 5.04 10.03 7.79
N GLY A 109 5.53 9.34 6.79
CA GLY A 109 6.86 9.46 6.24
C GLY A 109 7.73 8.25 6.53
N PHE A 110 8.26 7.65 5.46
CA PHE A 110 8.97 6.36 5.53
C PHE A 110 10.19 6.36 6.46
N LYS A 111 10.79 7.52 6.70
CA LYS A 111 11.85 7.70 7.71
C LYS A 111 11.48 7.16 9.10
N TRP A 112 10.18 7.16 9.43
CA TRP A 112 9.70 6.64 10.71
C TRP A 112 9.58 5.12 10.68
N ILE A 113 9.20 4.53 9.57
CA ILE A 113 9.28 3.08 9.35
C ILE A 113 10.73 2.63 9.44
N ALA A 114 11.63 3.30 8.72
CA ALA A 114 13.07 3.01 8.77
C ALA A 114 13.66 3.13 10.20
N ARG A 115 13.17 4.09 11.00
CA ARG A 115 13.53 4.22 12.42
C ARG A 115 13.11 3.00 13.23
N GLU A 116 11.87 2.52 13.05
CA GLU A 116 11.39 1.35 13.77
C GLU A 116 12.17 0.07 13.40
N ILE A 117 12.54 -0.07 12.12
CA ILE A 117 13.43 -1.13 11.66
C ILE A 117 14.79 -1.04 12.37
N ARG A 118 15.43 0.14 12.35
CA ARG A 118 16.75 0.36 12.96
C ARG A 118 16.76 0.07 14.48
N LEU A 119 15.71 0.45 15.19
CA LEU A 119 15.63 0.25 16.65
C LEU A 119 15.55 -1.24 17.03
N ARG A 120 15.18 -2.12 16.11
CA ARG A 120 14.98 -3.56 16.35
C ARG A 120 15.97 -4.43 15.60
N GLU A 121 16.91 -3.81 14.91
CA GLU A 121 17.94 -4.51 14.13
C GLU A 121 18.69 -5.53 15.01
N GLY A 122 18.80 -6.77 14.52
CA GLY A 122 19.43 -7.86 15.24
C GLY A 122 18.62 -8.50 16.38
N GLN A 123 17.44 -7.97 16.71
CA GLN A 123 16.56 -8.49 17.78
C GLN A 123 15.25 -9.04 17.22
N GLU A 124 14.61 -8.32 16.32
CA GLU A 124 13.33 -8.67 15.71
C GLU A 124 13.49 -8.64 14.19
N GLN A 125 12.64 -9.40 13.48
CA GLN A 125 12.66 -9.49 12.04
C GLN A 125 11.56 -8.63 11.42
N TYR A 126 11.93 -7.54 10.73
CA TYR A 126 11.00 -6.81 9.88
C TYR A 126 10.64 -7.63 8.65
N ILE A 127 9.35 -7.79 8.36
CA ILE A 127 8.87 -8.56 7.22
C ILE A 127 8.12 -7.74 6.19
N GLY A 128 7.73 -6.52 6.51
CA GLY A 128 7.09 -5.60 5.58
C GLY A 128 6.44 -4.42 6.26
N GLY A 129 6.19 -3.37 5.48
CA GLY A 129 5.48 -2.20 5.93
C GLY A 129 5.32 -1.16 4.82
N GLY A 130 4.40 -0.24 5.03
CA GLY A 130 4.08 0.72 4.01
C GLY A 130 3.21 1.87 4.47
N GLU A 131 2.88 2.67 3.49
CA GLU A 131 2.09 3.90 3.62
C GLU A 131 0.85 3.82 2.73
N GLU A 132 -0.20 4.54 3.11
CA GLU A 132 -1.41 4.73 2.30
C GLU A 132 -1.11 5.41 0.96
N SER A 133 0.01 6.14 0.88
CA SER A 133 0.50 6.84 -0.31
C SER A 133 1.32 5.95 -1.25
N TYR A 134 1.02 4.65 -1.29
CA TYR A 134 1.58 3.67 -2.25
C TYR A 134 3.05 3.28 -2.04
N GLY A 135 3.70 3.77 -0.98
CA GLY A 135 5.05 3.37 -0.61
C GLY A 135 5.06 2.05 0.16
N PHE A 136 5.91 1.11 -0.22
CA PHE A 136 6.06 -0.19 0.43
C PHE A 136 7.52 -0.66 0.44
N LEU A 137 7.88 -1.39 1.48
CA LEU A 137 9.15 -2.10 1.59
C LEU A 137 8.89 -3.50 2.15
N ALA A 138 9.29 -4.53 1.40
CA ALA A 138 9.36 -5.91 1.87
C ALA A 138 10.76 -6.17 2.42
N GLU A 139 10.83 -6.69 3.65
CA GLU A 139 12.10 -6.96 4.34
C GLU A 139 12.95 -5.69 4.57
N ASP A 140 14.18 -5.83 5.05
CA ASP A 140 14.99 -4.70 5.53
C ASP A 140 16.29 -4.49 4.77
N PHE A 141 16.35 -4.94 3.51
CA PHE A 141 17.54 -4.84 2.65
C PHE A 141 17.90 -3.38 2.27
N VAL A 142 16.93 -2.46 2.32
CA VAL A 142 17.09 -1.00 2.23
C VAL A 142 16.36 -0.30 3.36
N ARG A 143 16.47 1.03 3.46
CA ARG A 143 15.83 1.84 4.53
C ARG A 143 14.86 2.89 3.98
N ASP A 144 14.33 2.64 2.80
CA ASP A 144 13.29 3.45 2.17
C ASP A 144 12.36 2.56 1.35
N LYS A 145 11.26 3.12 0.88
CA LYS A 145 10.33 2.51 -0.06
C LYS A 145 11.07 2.08 -1.33
N ASP A 146 10.68 0.95 -1.87
CA ASP A 146 11.27 0.45 -3.11
C ASP A 146 10.19 -0.11 -4.04
N ALA A 147 9.87 0.66 -5.09
CA ALA A 147 8.88 0.26 -6.07
C ALA A 147 9.37 -0.88 -6.97
N VAL A 148 10.66 -1.07 -7.14
CA VAL A 148 11.19 -2.15 -7.98
C VAL A 148 10.90 -3.51 -7.34
N SER A 149 11.25 -3.68 -6.07
CA SER A 149 10.93 -4.89 -5.32
C SER A 149 9.42 -5.04 -5.09
N ALA A 150 8.71 -3.94 -4.86
CA ALA A 150 7.26 -3.96 -4.71
C ALA A 150 6.54 -4.41 -6.00
N CYS A 151 6.99 -3.98 -7.19
CA CYS A 151 6.47 -4.49 -8.47
C CYS A 151 6.77 -5.98 -8.64
N SER A 152 7.96 -6.45 -8.28
CA SER A 152 8.30 -7.88 -8.32
C SER A 152 7.39 -8.71 -7.41
N LEU A 153 7.21 -8.25 -6.17
CA LEU A 153 6.31 -8.88 -5.21
C LEU A 153 4.85 -8.86 -5.71
N LEU A 154 4.40 -7.77 -6.31
CA LEU A 154 3.06 -7.65 -6.86
C LEU A 154 2.82 -8.63 -8.01
N ALA A 155 3.80 -8.82 -8.89
CA ALA A 155 3.73 -9.83 -9.95
C ALA A 155 3.66 -11.26 -9.37
N GLU A 156 4.43 -11.54 -8.32
CA GLU A 156 4.37 -12.82 -7.59
C GLU A 156 2.99 -13.04 -6.96
N ILE A 157 2.42 -12.03 -6.30
CA ILE A 157 1.08 -12.13 -5.69
C ILE A 157 0.01 -12.35 -6.76
N CYS A 158 0.14 -11.67 -7.90
CA CYS A 158 -0.78 -11.86 -9.03
C CYS A 158 -0.72 -13.30 -9.57
N ALA A 159 0.48 -13.84 -9.76
CA ALA A 159 0.67 -15.23 -10.18
C ALA A 159 0.10 -16.22 -9.15
N TRP A 160 0.38 -16.00 -7.87
CA TRP A 160 -0.15 -16.80 -6.77
C TRP A 160 -1.69 -16.78 -6.69
N ALA A 161 -2.31 -15.63 -6.93
CA ALA A 161 -3.76 -15.52 -7.00
C ALA A 161 -4.32 -16.28 -8.21
N LYS A 162 -3.67 -16.10 -9.38
CA LYS A 162 -4.06 -16.76 -10.64
C LYS A 162 -3.96 -18.27 -10.58
N ASP A 163 -2.97 -18.83 -9.91
CA ASP A 163 -2.84 -20.29 -9.65
C ASP A 163 -4.02 -20.83 -8.84
N GLN A 164 -4.74 -19.99 -8.11
CA GLN A 164 -5.95 -20.33 -7.37
C GLN A 164 -7.24 -19.98 -8.14
N GLY A 165 -7.13 -19.54 -9.39
CA GLY A 165 -8.26 -19.09 -10.22
C GLY A 165 -8.85 -17.74 -9.77
N LYS A 166 -8.06 -16.87 -9.13
CA LYS A 166 -8.47 -15.61 -8.54
C LYS A 166 -7.77 -14.42 -9.21
N THR A 167 -8.40 -13.27 -9.15
CA THR A 167 -7.77 -11.97 -9.40
C THR A 167 -7.25 -11.37 -8.08
N LEU A 168 -6.46 -10.29 -8.17
CA LEU A 168 -6.06 -9.53 -6.97
C LEU A 168 -7.27 -8.87 -6.27
N TYR A 169 -8.30 -8.53 -7.05
CA TYR A 169 -9.55 -8.04 -6.49
C TYR A 169 -10.26 -9.11 -5.65
N ASP A 170 -10.26 -10.36 -6.11
CA ASP A 170 -10.84 -11.49 -5.35
C ASP A 170 -10.08 -11.71 -4.04
N VAL A 171 -8.76 -11.61 -4.06
CA VAL A 171 -7.93 -11.67 -2.84
C VAL A 171 -8.30 -10.55 -1.86
N LEU A 172 -8.49 -9.32 -2.35
CA LEU A 172 -8.94 -8.20 -1.51
C LEU A 172 -10.33 -8.47 -0.90
N MET A 173 -11.27 -9.02 -1.69
CA MET A 173 -12.60 -9.38 -1.19
C MET A 173 -12.53 -10.48 -0.13
N GLU A 174 -11.66 -11.47 -0.28
CA GLU A 174 -11.43 -12.50 0.74
C GLU A 174 -10.88 -11.91 2.04
N ILE A 175 -9.96 -10.95 1.95
CA ILE A 175 -9.45 -10.24 3.13
C ILE A 175 -10.60 -9.51 3.84
N TYR A 176 -11.47 -8.84 3.10
CA TYR A 176 -12.64 -8.16 3.68
C TYR A 176 -13.63 -9.12 4.33
N VAL A 177 -13.84 -10.29 3.76
CA VAL A 177 -14.69 -11.33 4.37
C VAL A 177 -14.05 -11.89 5.63
N GLU A 178 -12.75 -12.13 5.62
CA GLU A 178 -12.03 -12.77 6.74
C GLU A 178 -11.80 -11.80 7.92
N TYR A 179 -11.52 -10.52 7.66
CA TYR A 179 -11.07 -9.55 8.67
C TYR A 179 -12.04 -8.37 8.88
N GLY A 180 -13.05 -8.24 8.03
CA GLY A 180 -14.03 -7.16 8.03
C GLY A 180 -13.76 -6.14 6.93
N PHE A 181 -14.84 -5.47 6.51
CA PHE A 181 -14.77 -4.42 5.49
C PHE A 181 -14.20 -3.13 6.05
N SER A 182 -13.36 -2.46 5.27
CA SER A 182 -12.83 -1.12 5.54
C SER A 182 -12.83 -0.32 4.23
N LEU A 183 -13.27 0.93 4.30
CA LEU A 183 -13.29 1.84 3.17
C LEU A 183 -12.51 3.10 3.53
N GLU A 184 -11.31 3.20 3.00
CA GLU A 184 -10.48 4.38 3.12
C GLU A 184 -10.66 5.28 1.91
N VAL A 185 -10.89 6.57 2.17
CA VAL A 185 -11.08 7.59 1.14
C VAL A 185 -10.09 8.73 1.37
N THR A 186 -9.35 9.09 0.33
CA THR A 186 -8.50 10.27 0.35
C THR A 186 -9.29 11.51 -0.09
N VAL A 187 -9.31 12.53 0.74
CA VAL A 187 -9.88 13.83 0.40
C VAL A 187 -8.75 14.80 0.07
N ASN A 188 -8.64 15.17 -1.19
CA ASN A 188 -7.62 16.11 -1.65
C ASN A 188 -8.17 17.55 -1.62
N VAL A 189 -7.51 18.43 -0.84
CA VAL A 189 -7.80 19.86 -0.83
C VAL A 189 -6.71 20.59 -1.57
N VAL A 190 -7.03 21.08 -2.76
CA VAL A 190 -6.11 21.82 -3.62
C VAL A 190 -6.43 23.29 -3.58
N LYS A 191 -5.45 24.11 -3.18
CA LYS A 191 -5.54 25.58 -3.15
C LYS A 191 -4.37 26.15 -3.95
N PRO A 192 -4.60 26.71 -5.14
CA PRO A 192 -3.51 27.18 -6.00
C PRO A 192 -2.88 28.49 -5.51
N GLY A 193 -1.59 28.64 -5.82
CA GLY A 193 -0.85 29.88 -5.60
C GLY A 193 -0.48 30.15 -4.14
N LYS A 194 0.17 31.30 -3.90
CA LYS A 194 0.67 31.71 -2.58
C LYS A 194 -0.47 31.86 -1.55
N THR A 195 -1.56 32.52 -1.94
CA THR A 195 -2.75 32.69 -1.08
C THR A 195 -3.32 31.34 -0.66
N GLY A 196 -3.37 30.37 -1.58
CA GLY A 196 -3.82 29.02 -1.28
C GLY A 196 -2.92 28.31 -0.27
N ALA A 197 -1.61 28.47 -0.37
CA ALA A 197 -0.68 27.93 0.62
C ALA A 197 -0.89 28.53 2.02
N ASP A 198 -1.12 29.85 2.10
CA ASP A 198 -1.41 30.55 3.36
C ASP A 198 -2.76 30.08 3.96
N GLU A 199 -3.78 29.84 3.13
CA GLU A 199 -5.07 29.29 3.55
C GLU A 199 -4.93 27.88 4.11
N ILE A 200 -4.16 27.01 3.45
CA ILE A 200 -3.91 25.63 3.93
C ILE A 200 -3.20 25.67 5.28
N LYS A 201 -2.17 26.54 5.41
CA LYS A 201 -1.46 26.71 6.69
C LYS A 201 -2.41 27.17 7.79
N ALA A 202 -3.21 28.20 7.54
CA ALA A 202 -4.19 28.70 8.52
C ALA A 202 -5.22 27.61 8.93
N MET A 203 -5.69 26.81 7.96
CA MET A 203 -6.58 25.68 8.23
C MET A 203 -5.92 24.64 9.15
N MET A 204 -4.67 24.29 8.91
CA MET A 204 -3.94 23.33 9.74
C MET A 204 -3.67 23.88 11.15
N ASP A 205 -3.36 25.16 11.26
CA ASP A 205 -3.17 25.82 12.56
C ASP A 205 -4.48 25.87 13.36
N ASN A 206 -5.61 26.11 12.68
CA ASN A 206 -6.93 26.05 13.31
C ASN A 206 -7.29 24.64 13.79
N PHE A 207 -7.02 23.57 13.02
CA PHE A 207 -7.24 22.20 13.46
C PHE A 207 -6.37 21.80 14.65
N ARG A 208 -5.15 22.34 14.77
CA ARG A 208 -4.30 22.12 15.95
C ARG A 208 -4.83 22.85 17.18
N ALA A 209 -5.32 24.07 17.01
CA ALA A 209 -5.86 24.89 18.12
C ALA A 209 -7.24 24.42 18.59
N CYS A 210 -8.09 23.99 17.63
CA CYS A 210 -9.47 23.56 17.87
C CYS A 210 -9.71 22.23 17.11
N PRO A 211 -9.22 21.08 17.57
CA PRO A 211 -9.44 19.82 16.89
C PRO A 211 -10.94 19.49 16.83
N PRO A 212 -11.44 18.93 15.72
CA PRO A 212 -12.82 18.48 15.62
C PRO A 212 -13.07 17.39 16.67
N LYS A 213 -14.33 17.41 17.20
CA LYS A 213 -14.76 16.43 18.20
C LYS A 213 -15.09 15.09 17.57
#